data_4f5bf2810fd6b3af4200e78f6f34ea02
#
_entry.id   4f5bf2810fd6b3af4200e78f6f34ea02
#
_cell.length_a   1.000
_cell.length_b   1.000
_cell.length_c   1.000
_cell.angle_alpha   90.00
_cell.angle_beta   90.00
_cell.angle_gamma   90.00
#
_symmetry.space_group_name_H-M   'P 1'
#
loop_
_entity.id
_entity.type
_entity.pdbx_description
1 polymer ?
#
loop_
_entity_poly.entity_id
_entity_poly.type
_entity_poly.pdbx_seq_one_letter_code
_entity_poly.pdbx_strand_id
1 'polypeptide(L)'
;IELANKGYKKSTIRSTVSVVSSCLERAVIGKMLLFNPCRGIVYPEITNKNFKPVKIAGQNLKRMTNDEIIRFFDVARDTRYYELYMLLLFTGMRIGEACALEWKDVDFQNNYLHVYKTINIVPVYYDDNGNKLDRPYYIKQITSPKRTASIRKIPLFKAAVDALYSWREKQLADKRKYKKSGGLKICY
;
A
#
# COMPACT_ATOMS: atom_id res chain seq x y z
N ILE A 1 -4.81 -9.70 30.12
CA ILE A 1 -4.30 -8.81 31.20
C ILE A 1 -2.78 -8.73 31.11
N GLU A 2 -2.05 -9.86 31.04
CA GLU A 2 -0.58 -9.87 31.05
C GLU A 2 0.04 -9.04 29.89
N LEU A 3 -0.47 -9.19 28.65
CA LEU A 3 0.01 -8.39 27.51
C LEU A 3 -0.28 -6.90 27.69
N ALA A 4 -1.40 -6.55 28.30
CA ALA A 4 -1.70 -5.14 28.62
C ALA A 4 -0.74 -4.60 29.69
N ASN A 5 -0.39 -5.39 30.69
CA ASN A 5 0.58 -5.04 31.72
C ASN A 5 2.00 -4.87 31.16
N LYS A 6 2.35 -5.61 30.09
CA LYS A 6 3.58 -5.45 29.32
C LYS A 6 3.58 -4.21 28.40
N GLY A 7 2.52 -3.40 28.41
CA GLY A 7 2.44 -2.14 27.67
C GLY A 7 2.07 -2.28 26.18
N TYR A 8 1.62 -3.45 25.73
CA TYR A 8 1.17 -3.61 24.33
C TYR A 8 -0.12 -2.84 24.06
N LYS A 9 -0.22 -2.22 22.89
CA LYS A 9 -1.43 -1.51 22.46
C LYS A 9 -2.63 -2.45 22.31
N LYS A 10 -3.84 -1.97 22.61
CA LYS A 10 -5.10 -2.73 22.46
C LYS A 10 -5.24 -3.34 21.06
N SER A 11 -4.83 -2.62 20.01
CA SER A 11 -4.82 -3.12 18.63
C SER A 11 -3.91 -4.33 18.45
N THR A 12 -2.70 -4.31 19.03
CA THR A 12 -1.74 -5.40 18.96
C THR A 12 -2.28 -6.64 19.69
N ILE A 13 -2.82 -6.46 20.90
CA ILE A 13 -3.44 -7.55 21.66
C ILE A 13 -4.61 -8.16 20.87
N ARG A 14 -5.48 -7.32 20.31
CA ARG A 14 -6.61 -7.78 19.48
C ARG A 14 -6.14 -8.57 18.26
N SER A 15 -5.10 -8.13 17.55
CA SER A 15 -4.55 -8.85 16.41
C SER A 15 -3.99 -10.21 16.81
N THR A 16 -3.24 -10.28 17.91
CA THR A 16 -2.70 -11.55 18.43
C THR A 16 -3.81 -12.52 18.80
N VAL A 17 -4.80 -12.06 19.56
CA VAL A 17 -5.95 -12.89 19.97
C VAL A 17 -6.77 -13.33 18.75
N SER A 18 -6.90 -12.51 17.72
CA SER A 18 -7.61 -12.86 16.49
C SER A 18 -6.98 -14.05 15.77
N VAL A 19 -5.65 -14.13 15.72
CA VAL A 19 -4.93 -15.26 15.12
C VAL A 19 -5.19 -16.53 15.91
N VAL A 20 -5.03 -16.48 17.24
CA VAL A 20 -5.30 -17.62 18.14
C VAL A 20 -6.77 -18.05 18.03
N SER A 21 -7.69 -17.10 18.05
CA SER A 21 -9.13 -17.38 17.92
C SER A 21 -9.46 -18.08 16.60
N SER A 22 -8.81 -17.70 15.49
CA SER A 22 -9.02 -18.35 14.21
C SER A 22 -8.54 -19.81 14.19
N CYS A 23 -7.43 -20.11 14.87
CA CYS A 23 -6.95 -21.49 15.01
C CYS A 23 -7.90 -22.33 15.88
N LEU A 24 -8.35 -21.77 17.01
CA LEU A 24 -9.29 -22.45 17.91
C LEU A 24 -10.67 -22.67 17.27
N GLU A 25 -11.11 -21.73 16.42
CA GLU A 25 -12.35 -21.92 15.67
C GLU A 25 -12.28 -23.12 14.72
N ARG A 26 -11.14 -23.32 14.06
CA ARG A 26 -10.91 -24.53 13.24
C ARG A 26 -10.94 -25.80 14.07
N ALA A 27 -10.39 -25.77 15.30
CA ALA A 27 -10.45 -26.90 16.22
C ALA A 27 -11.88 -27.20 16.68
N VAL A 28 -12.74 -26.20 16.85
CA VAL A 28 -14.17 -26.39 17.14
C VAL A 28 -14.88 -27.00 15.93
N ILE A 29 -14.63 -26.50 14.71
CA ILE A 29 -15.19 -27.07 13.47
C ILE A 29 -14.76 -28.52 13.30
N GLY A 30 -13.48 -28.83 13.61
CA GLY A 30 -12.93 -30.18 13.58
C GLY A 30 -13.36 -31.07 14.78
N LYS A 31 -14.28 -30.61 15.62
CA LYS A 31 -14.78 -31.32 16.84
C LYS A 31 -13.68 -31.67 17.84
N MET A 32 -12.52 -31.02 17.80
CA MET A 32 -11.44 -31.17 18.77
C MET A 32 -11.69 -30.36 20.04
N LEU A 33 -12.48 -29.31 19.94
CA LEU A 33 -12.90 -28.44 21.03
C LEU A 33 -14.40 -28.22 20.99
N LEU A 34 -15.02 -28.12 22.18
CA LEU A 34 -16.46 -27.85 22.31
C LEU A 34 -16.79 -26.40 22.01
N PHE A 35 -15.94 -25.47 22.37
CA PHE A 35 -16.12 -24.05 22.14
C PHE A 35 -14.78 -23.32 22.00
N ASN A 36 -14.81 -22.16 21.40
CA ASN A 36 -13.63 -21.31 21.26
C ASN A 36 -13.54 -20.37 22.48
N PRO A 37 -12.53 -20.52 23.36
CA PRO A 37 -12.38 -19.71 24.56
C PRO A 37 -12.06 -18.23 24.28
N CYS A 38 -11.69 -17.90 23.05
CA CYS A 38 -11.47 -16.51 22.66
C CYS A 38 -12.76 -15.75 22.31
N ARG A 39 -13.92 -16.42 22.26
CA ARG A 39 -15.21 -15.76 22.07
C ARG A 39 -15.58 -14.99 23.32
N GLY A 40 -16.04 -13.76 23.16
CA GLY A 40 -16.49 -12.90 24.25
C GLY A 40 -15.37 -12.27 25.09
N ILE A 41 -14.11 -12.35 24.66
CA ILE A 41 -13.02 -11.66 25.36
C ILE A 41 -13.27 -10.15 25.37
N VAL A 42 -13.39 -9.59 26.57
CA VAL A 42 -13.41 -8.14 26.79
C VAL A 42 -11.96 -7.66 26.88
N TYR A 43 -11.56 -6.83 25.94
CA TYR A 43 -10.22 -6.25 25.94
C TYR A 43 -10.18 -5.11 26.97
N PRO A 44 -9.21 -5.13 27.90
CA PRO A 44 -9.09 -4.07 28.89
C PRO A 44 -8.86 -2.72 28.17
N GLU A 45 -9.48 -1.69 28.69
CA GLU A 45 -9.10 -0.35 28.32
C GLU A 45 -7.72 -0.06 28.92
N ILE A 46 -6.74 0.07 28.04
CA ILE A 46 -5.38 0.41 28.44
C ILE A 46 -5.39 1.90 28.79
N THR A 47 -5.78 2.22 30.00
CA THR A 47 -5.53 3.52 30.61
C THR A 47 -4.06 3.57 31.00
N ASN A 48 -3.18 3.70 30.01
CA ASN A 48 -1.80 4.05 30.28
C ASN A 48 -1.82 5.48 30.82
N LYS A 49 -1.59 5.65 32.12
CA LYS A 49 -1.41 6.99 32.74
C LYS A 49 -0.29 7.79 32.05
N ASN A 50 0.60 7.11 31.33
CA ASN A 50 1.63 7.68 30.48
C ASN A 50 1.25 7.75 28.99
N PHE A 51 0.06 7.29 28.60
CA PHE A 51 -0.43 7.46 27.26
C PHE A 51 -0.88 8.92 27.11
N LYS A 52 0.01 9.75 26.63
CA LYS A 52 -0.41 11.07 26.12
C LYS A 52 -1.50 10.77 25.08
N PRO A 53 -2.73 11.30 25.28
CA PRO A 53 -3.83 11.01 24.33
C PRO A 53 -3.28 11.32 22.95
N VAL A 54 -3.52 10.37 22.01
CA VAL A 54 -3.24 10.62 20.60
C VAL A 54 -3.98 11.92 20.30
N LYS A 55 -3.22 12.97 20.16
CA LYS A 55 -3.77 14.29 19.84
C LYS A 55 -4.71 14.08 18.65
N ILE A 56 -5.88 14.64 18.73
CA ILE A 56 -6.98 14.65 17.77
C ILE A 56 -6.46 14.44 16.36
N ALA A 57 -7.05 13.50 15.63
CA ALA A 57 -6.67 13.17 14.26
C ALA A 57 -6.44 14.46 13.45
N GLY A 58 -5.19 14.77 13.17
CA GLY A 58 -4.78 16.03 12.53
C GLY A 58 -3.56 16.72 13.15
N GLN A 59 -3.26 16.53 14.44
CA GLN A 59 -2.17 17.28 15.11
C GLN A 59 -0.80 16.58 15.13
N ASN A 60 -0.70 15.30 14.74
CA ASN A 60 0.58 14.57 14.68
C ASN A 60 0.81 13.84 13.34
N LEU A 61 0.05 14.13 12.30
CA LEU A 61 0.50 13.82 10.96
C LEU A 61 1.69 14.73 10.67
N LYS A 62 2.89 14.16 10.57
CA LYS A 62 4.03 14.87 9.99
C LYS A 62 3.63 15.20 8.54
N ARG A 63 3.12 16.40 8.37
CA ARG A 63 2.91 16.96 7.03
C ARG A 63 4.20 17.66 6.66
N MET A 64 4.63 17.45 5.44
CA MET A 64 5.71 18.25 4.89
C MET A 64 5.22 19.69 4.80
N THR A 65 6.04 20.61 5.26
CA THR A 65 5.84 22.04 5.01
C THR A 65 6.09 22.36 3.54
N ASN A 66 5.64 23.51 3.07
CA ASN A 66 5.90 23.92 1.68
C ASN A 66 7.40 23.96 1.37
N ASP A 67 8.22 24.44 2.30
CA ASP A 67 9.67 24.50 2.12
C ASP A 67 10.29 23.09 2.06
N GLU A 68 9.80 22.14 2.86
CA GLU A 68 10.25 20.76 2.80
C GLU A 68 9.85 20.10 1.46
N ILE A 69 8.65 20.39 0.94
CA ILE A 69 8.20 19.94 -0.37
C ILE A 69 9.12 20.49 -1.46
N ILE A 70 9.41 21.78 -1.44
CA ILE A 70 10.31 22.42 -2.43
C ILE A 70 11.68 21.75 -2.39
N ARG A 71 12.31 21.66 -1.21
CA ARG A 71 13.61 20.99 -1.04
C ARG A 71 13.61 19.54 -1.50
N PHE A 72 12.53 18.80 -1.21
CA PHE A 72 12.38 17.43 -1.67
C PHE A 72 12.39 17.35 -3.20
N PHE A 73 11.62 18.22 -3.87
CA PHE A 73 11.55 18.20 -5.33
C PHE A 73 12.81 18.74 -6.00
N ASP A 74 13.55 19.62 -5.36
CA ASP A 74 14.85 20.07 -5.87
C ASP A 74 15.84 18.89 -5.94
N VAL A 75 15.87 18.05 -4.90
CA VAL A 75 16.72 16.84 -4.89
C VAL A 75 16.15 15.73 -5.78
N ALA A 76 14.82 15.57 -5.80
CA ALA A 76 14.16 14.51 -6.57
C ALA A 76 14.23 14.73 -8.08
N ARG A 77 14.46 15.96 -8.55
CA ARG A 77 14.49 16.35 -9.96
C ARG A 77 15.46 15.52 -10.80
N ASP A 78 16.59 15.17 -10.22
CA ASP A 78 17.64 14.39 -10.90
C ASP A 78 17.42 12.88 -10.79
N THR A 79 16.35 12.46 -10.12
CA THR A 79 16.01 11.05 -9.98
C THR A 79 15.09 10.57 -11.11
N ARG A 80 15.15 9.25 -11.40
CA ARG A 80 14.23 8.61 -12.35
C ARG A 80 12.76 8.71 -11.93
N TYR A 81 12.50 8.91 -10.64
CA TYR A 81 11.16 8.83 -10.05
C TYR A 81 10.49 10.20 -9.87
N TYR A 82 11.08 11.26 -10.38
CA TYR A 82 10.56 12.62 -10.23
C TYR A 82 9.09 12.76 -10.65
N GLU A 83 8.74 12.26 -11.82
CA GLU A 83 7.37 12.31 -12.35
C GLU A 83 6.39 11.50 -11.49
N LEU A 84 6.84 10.37 -10.94
CA LEU A 84 6.04 9.56 -10.02
C LEU A 84 5.76 10.35 -8.74
N TYR A 85 6.75 11.02 -8.17
CA TYR A 85 6.56 11.84 -6.98
C TYR A 85 5.62 13.01 -7.24
N MET A 86 5.76 13.67 -8.39
CA MET A 86 4.84 14.72 -8.82
C MET A 86 3.40 14.20 -8.93
N LEU A 87 3.22 13.06 -9.59
CA LEU A 87 1.91 12.44 -9.71
C LEU A 87 1.31 12.10 -8.34
N LEU A 88 2.07 11.51 -7.45
CA LEU A 88 1.62 11.17 -6.10
C LEU A 88 1.24 12.40 -5.27
N LEU A 89 2.03 13.48 -5.37
CA LEU A 89 1.75 14.73 -4.66
C LEU A 89 0.40 15.34 -5.10
N PHE A 90 0.19 15.44 -6.41
CA PHE A 90 -1.00 16.11 -6.95
C PHE A 90 -2.27 15.25 -6.97
N THR A 91 -2.13 13.92 -6.86
CA THR A 91 -3.29 13.01 -6.93
C THR A 91 -3.65 12.36 -5.60
N GLY A 92 -2.73 12.35 -4.64
CA GLY A 92 -2.92 11.65 -3.37
C GLY A 92 -3.15 10.13 -3.52
N MET A 93 -2.73 9.54 -4.63
CA MET A 93 -2.81 8.09 -4.84
C MET A 93 -1.89 7.33 -3.90
N ARG A 94 -2.26 6.09 -3.59
CA ARG A 94 -1.33 5.15 -2.94
C ARG A 94 -0.26 4.70 -3.94
N ILE A 95 0.95 4.42 -3.46
CA ILE A 95 2.05 3.97 -4.33
C ILE A 95 1.66 2.74 -5.17
N GLY A 96 0.95 1.78 -4.57
CA GLY A 96 0.48 0.59 -5.30
C GLY A 96 -0.55 0.90 -6.40
N GLU A 97 -1.39 1.92 -6.22
CA GLU A 97 -2.34 2.40 -7.23
C GLU A 97 -1.57 3.08 -8.39
N ALA A 98 -0.60 3.94 -8.07
CA ALA A 98 0.22 4.61 -9.08
C ALA A 98 1.07 3.61 -9.89
N CYS A 99 1.63 2.60 -9.24
CA CYS A 99 2.38 1.52 -9.93
C CYS A 99 1.49 0.62 -10.80
N ALA A 100 0.18 0.56 -10.51
CA ALA A 100 -0.78 -0.20 -11.31
C ALA A 100 -1.36 0.59 -12.50
N LEU A 101 -1.09 1.89 -12.58
CA LEU A 101 -1.67 2.77 -13.58
C LEU A 101 -1.17 2.42 -14.98
N GLU A 102 -2.08 2.38 -15.94
CA GLU A 102 -1.80 2.20 -17.36
C GLU A 102 -2.24 3.45 -18.14
N TRP A 103 -1.70 3.65 -19.33
CA TRP A 103 -2.05 4.81 -20.16
C TRP A 103 -3.52 4.89 -20.54
N LYS A 104 -4.19 3.75 -20.65
CA LYS A 104 -5.66 3.66 -20.90
C LYS A 104 -6.51 4.16 -19.73
N ASP A 105 -5.92 4.24 -18.51
CA ASP A 105 -6.60 4.69 -17.31
C ASP A 105 -6.55 6.23 -17.17
N VAL A 106 -5.83 6.93 -18.07
CA VAL A 106 -5.68 8.38 -18.08
C VAL A 106 -6.48 8.97 -19.22
N ASP A 107 -7.44 9.81 -18.91
CA ASP A 107 -8.19 10.58 -19.88
C ASP A 107 -7.60 11.99 -19.96
N PHE A 108 -6.77 12.21 -20.97
CA PHE A 108 -6.13 13.51 -21.22
C PHE A 108 -7.09 14.55 -21.80
N GLN A 109 -8.23 14.14 -22.39
CA GLN A 109 -9.19 15.08 -22.94
C GLN A 109 -10.01 15.74 -21.83
N ASN A 110 -10.43 14.94 -20.85
CA ASN A 110 -11.23 15.41 -19.73
C ASN A 110 -10.40 15.65 -18.46
N ASN A 111 -9.08 15.52 -18.52
CA ASN A 111 -8.13 15.75 -17.43
C ASN A 111 -8.49 14.97 -16.16
N TYR A 112 -8.71 13.66 -16.27
CA TYR A 112 -8.85 12.79 -15.10
C TYR A 112 -8.14 11.44 -15.29
N LEU A 113 -7.86 10.78 -14.19
CA LEU A 113 -7.41 9.41 -14.18
C LEU A 113 -8.38 8.53 -13.38
N HIS A 114 -8.47 7.26 -13.76
CA HIS A 114 -9.35 6.29 -13.13
C HIS A 114 -8.55 5.30 -12.29
N VAL A 115 -8.77 5.32 -10.97
CA VAL A 115 -8.14 4.40 -10.02
C VAL A 115 -9.11 3.27 -9.71
N TYR A 116 -8.79 2.05 -10.13
CA TYR A 116 -9.61 0.85 -9.88
C TYR A 116 -8.77 -0.40 -9.64
N LYS A 117 -7.46 -0.29 -9.60
CA LYS A 117 -6.53 -1.40 -9.37
C LYS A 117 -5.33 -0.96 -8.55
N THR A 118 -4.68 -1.92 -7.93
CA THR A 118 -3.44 -1.71 -7.18
C THR A 118 -2.49 -2.89 -7.40
N ILE A 119 -1.18 -2.62 -7.37
CA ILE A 119 -0.17 -3.67 -7.34
C ILE A 119 0.21 -3.93 -5.89
N ASN A 120 0.21 -5.20 -5.52
CA ASN A 120 0.75 -5.70 -4.28
C ASN A 120 1.96 -6.59 -4.56
N ILE A 121 2.95 -6.51 -3.71
CA ILE A 121 4.10 -7.44 -3.73
C ILE A 121 3.79 -8.52 -2.70
N VAL A 122 3.63 -9.75 -3.17
CA VAL A 122 3.26 -10.91 -2.34
C VAL A 122 4.44 -11.86 -2.27
N PRO A 123 4.91 -12.20 -1.06
CA PRO A 123 5.95 -13.23 -0.90
C PRO A 123 5.38 -14.61 -1.16
N VAL A 124 6.10 -15.43 -1.92
CA VAL A 124 5.82 -16.84 -2.17
C VAL A 124 6.80 -17.67 -1.38
N TYR A 125 6.29 -18.47 -0.46
CA TYR A 125 7.08 -19.29 0.46
C TYR A 125 7.16 -20.77 0.05
N TYR A 126 6.34 -21.19 -0.90
CA TYR A 126 6.24 -22.58 -1.35
C TYR A 126 6.35 -22.63 -2.86
N ASP A 127 6.96 -23.69 -3.38
CA ASP A 127 6.97 -23.98 -4.83
C ASP A 127 5.61 -24.54 -5.30
N ASP A 128 5.50 -24.79 -6.62
CA ASP A 128 4.27 -25.33 -7.23
C ASP A 128 3.97 -26.77 -6.74
N ASN A 129 4.96 -27.47 -6.18
CA ASN A 129 4.83 -28.81 -5.62
C ASN A 129 4.49 -28.81 -4.11
N GLY A 130 4.38 -27.61 -3.50
CA GLY A 130 4.08 -27.45 -2.09
C GLY A 130 5.28 -27.56 -1.15
N ASN A 131 6.52 -27.61 -1.67
CA ASN A 131 7.72 -27.63 -0.86
C ASN A 131 8.05 -26.22 -0.40
N LYS A 132 8.48 -26.08 0.85
CA LYS A 132 8.89 -24.79 1.39
C LYS A 132 10.22 -24.36 0.79
N LEU A 133 10.24 -23.14 0.30
CA LEU A 133 11.44 -22.50 -0.23
C LEU A 133 12.38 -22.04 0.90
N ASP A 134 13.68 -22.15 0.71
CA ASP A 134 14.68 -21.63 1.64
C ASP A 134 14.58 -20.11 1.76
N ARG A 135 14.30 -19.44 0.66
CA ARG A 135 14.05 -18.00 0.61
C ARG A 135 12.79 -17.69 -0.19
N PRO A 136 11.88 -16.85 0.31
CA PRO A 136 10.72 -16.45 -0.46
C PRO A 136 11.13 -15.61 -1.67
N TYR A 137 10.48 -15.82 -2.79
CA TYR A 137 10.52 -14.87 -3.89
C TYR A 137 9.25 -14.03 -3.88
N TYR A 138 9.27 -12.91 -4.60
CA TYR A 138 8.20 -11.93 -4.58
C TYR A 138 7.55 -11.81 -5.94
N ILE A 139 6.24 -11.94 -6.00
CA ILE A 139 5.44 -11.75 -7.20
C ILE A 139 4.66 -10.44 -7.13
N LYS A 140 4.51 -9.77 -8.27
CA LYS A 140 3.62 -8.62 -8.42
C LYS A 140 2.23 -9.14 -8.72
N GLN A 141 1.27 -8.83 -7.87
CA GLN A 141 -0.13 -9.19 -8.04
C GLN A 141 -0.96 -7.93 -8.24
N ILE A 142 -1.65 -7.83 -9.38
CA ILE A 142 -2.64 -6.78 -9.62
C ILE A 142 -3.96 -7.23 -9.03
N THR A 143 -4.51 -6.44 -8.13
CA THR A 143 -5.78 -6.72 -7.48
C THR A 143 -6.72 -5.52 -7.59
N SER A 144 -8.02 -5.79 -7.56
CA SER A 144 -9.00 -4.75 -7.35
C SER A 144 -8.93 -4.22 -5.90
N PRO A 145 -9.31 -2.97 -5.65
CA PRO A 145 -9.36 -2.44 -4.30
C PRO A 145 -10.32 -3.25 -3.42
N LYS A 146 -9.93 -3.46 -2.15
CA LYS A 146 -10.76 -4.19 -1.17
C LYS A 146 -12.12 -3.53 -0.88
N ARG A 147 -12.27 -2.24 -1.17
CA ARG A 147 -13.49 -1.46 -0.95
C ARG A 147 -13.88 -0.76 -2.24
N THR A 148 -15.14 -0.84 -2.62
CA THR A 148 -15.71 -0.15 -3.79
C THR A 148 -15.46 1.37 -3.74
N ALA A 149 -15.48 1.97 -2.55
CA ALA A 149 -15.16 3.38 -2.33
C ALA A 149 -13.71 3.78 -2.71
N SER A 150 -12.82 2.80 -2.94
CA SER A 150 -11.47 3.08 -3.43
C SER A 150 -11.41 3.22 -4.95
N ILE A 151 -12.45 2.80 -5.66
CA ILE A 151 -12.61 3.04 -7.10
C ILE A 151 -13.07 4.49 -7.27
N ARG A 152 -12.23 5.29 -7.92
CA ARG A 152 -12.49 6.72 -8.04
C ARG A 152 -11.86 7.32 -9.28
N LYS A 153 -12.41 8.43 -9.72
CA LYS A 153 -11.80 9.32 -10.71
C LYS A 153 -11.11 10.44 -9.95
N ILE A 154 -9.89 10.76 -10.35
CA ILE A 154 -9.10 11.85 -9.77
C ILE A 154 -8.89 12.90 -10.86
N PRO A 155 -9.28 14.16 -10.63
CA PRO A 155 -8.99 15.23 -11.57
C PRO A 155 -7.48 15.48 -11.63
N LEU A 156 -6.97 15.73 -12.82
CA LEU A 156 -5.57 16.03 -13.06
C LEU A 156 -5.35 17.53 -13.17
N PHE A 157 -4.53 18.07 -12.28
CA PHE A 157 -4.02 19.41 -12.40
C PHE A 157 -2.91 19.44 -13.48
N LYS A 158 -2.69 20.62 -14.05
CA LYS A 158 -1.70 20.81 -15.12
C LYS A 158 -0.33 20.18 -14.79
N ALA A 159 0.18 20.40 -13.59
CA ALA A 159 1.46 19.83 -13.16
C ALA A 159 1.51 18.29 -13.19
N ALA A 160 0.40 17.63 -12.88
CA ALA A 160 0.30 16.16 -12.98
C ALA A 160 0.22 15.70 -14.44
N VAL A 161 -0.47 16.45 -15.29
CA VAL A 161 -0.54 16.18 -16.74
C VAL A 161 0.84 16.33 -17.36
N ASP A 162 1.55 17.42 -17.05
CA ASP A 162 2.90 17.67 -17.55
C ASP A 162 3.87 16.55 -17.10
N ALA A 163 3.78 16.10 -15.86
CA ALA A 163 4.56 14.97 -15.35
C ALA A 163 4.25 13.67 -16.11
N LEU A 164 2.98 13.40 -16.41
CA LEU A 164 2.60 12.21 -17.20
C LEU A 164 3.15 12.27 -18.63
N TYR A 165 3.11 13.42 -19.30
CA TYR A 165 3.71 13.58 -20.63
C TYR A 165 5.23 13.38 -20.59
N SER A 166 5.93 14.00 -19.64
CA SER A 166 7.37 13.83 -19.45
C SER A 166 7.72 12.33 -19.22
N TRP A 167 6.95 11.64 -18.39
CA TRP A 167 7.15 10.21 -18.17
C TRP A 167 6.93 9.38 -19.43
N ARG A 168 5.89 9.71 -20.22
CA ARG A 168 5.62 9.01 -21.48
C ARG A 168 6.78 9.13 -22.46
N GLU A 169 7.38 10.31 -22.57
CA GLU A 169 8.56 10.52 -23.41
C GLU A 169 9.75 9.71 -22.93
N LYS A 170 10.01 9.69 -21.62
CA LYS A 170 11.06 8.85 -21.02
C LYS A 170 10.83 7.37 -21.31
N GLN A 171 9.60 6.87 -21.16
CA GLN A 171 9.27 5.49 -21.49
C GLN A 171 9.46 5.17 -22.98
N LEU A 172 9.11 6.09 -23.89
CA LEU A 172 9.32 5.91 -25.31
C LEU A 172 10.82 5.87 -25.68
N ALA A 173 11.62 6.74 -25.05
CA ALA A 173 13.07 6.75 -25.21
C ALA A 173 13.70 5.43 -24.70
N ASP A 174 13.29 4.97 -23.51
CA ASP A 174 13.72 3.70 -22.96
C ASP A 174 13.33 2.52 -23.88
N LYS A 175 12.08 2.47 -24.37
CA LYS A 175 11.65 1.43 -25.32
C LYS A 175 12.52 1.39 -26.57
N ARG A 176 12.89 2.56 -27.12
CA ARG A 176 13.78 2.63 -28.31
C ARG A 176 15.18 2.10 -27.98
N LYS A 177 15.69 2.41 -26.79
CA LYS A 177 16.99 1.95 -26.31
C LYS A 177 17.02 0.43 -26.10
N TYR A 178 15.99 -0.12 -25.46
CA TYR A 178 15.91 -1.54 -25.13
C TYR A 178 15.40 -2.44 -26.27
N LYS A 179 14.68 -1.88 -27.24
CA LYS A 179 14.27 -2.63 -28.45
C LYS A 179 15.48 -3.04 -29.29
N LYS A 180 16.60 -2.30 -29.16
CA LYS A 180 17.88 -2.68 -29.77
C LYS A 180 18.61 -3.81 -29.01
N SER A 181 18.25 -4.10 -27.77
CA SER A 181 18.90 -5.08 -26.88
C SER A 181 18.05 -6.29 -26.52
N GLY A 182 16.95 -6.57 -27.26
CA GLY A 182 16.17 -7.82 -27.09
C GLY A 182 15.31 -7.85 -25.81
N GLY A 183 14.42 -6.93 -25.67
CA GLY A 183 13.16 -7.17 -24.96
C GLY A 183 13.16 -7.15 -23.44
N LEU A 184 13.02 -6.02 -22.82
CA LEU A 184 12.40 -5.91 -21.49
C LEU A 184 11.12 -5.08 -21.59
N LYS A 185 9.99 -5.69 -21.13
CA LYS A 185 8.78 -4.91 -20.83
C LYS A 185 9.08 -4.08 -19.59
N ILE A 186 9.25 -2.77 -19.77
CA ILE A 186 9.40 -1.85 -18.65
C ILE A 186 7.98 -1.54 -18.16
N CYS A 187 7.56 -2.24 -17.12
CA CYS A 187 6.52 -1.74 -16.22
C CYS A 187 7.18 -0.76 -15.23
N TYR A 188 6.40 0.22 -14.71
CA TYR A 188 6.84 1.10 -13.63
C TYR A 188 7.56 0.35 -12.51
#